data_04cf35ed946f59787d015ed32c86879e
#
_entry.id   04cf35ed946f59787d015ed32c86879e
#
_cell.length_a   1.000
_cell.length_b   1.000
_cell.length_c   1.000
_cell.angle_alpha   90.00
_cell.angle_beta   90.00
_cell.angle_gamma   90.00
#
_symmetry.space_group_name_H-M   'P 1'
#
loop_
_entity.id
_entity.type
_entity.pdbx_description
1 polymer ?
#
loop_
_entity_poly.entity_id
_entity_poly.type
_entity_poly.pdbx_seq_one_letter_code
_entity_poly.pdbx_strand_id
1 'polypeptide(L)'
;QMIGEYISALSNSAALCERPKAYLVWGVDDATHKIVGTEFQYRKMKKGNEELEAWLSRMLSPRINFRFFEVPMDEGMVVLMEIPCAEKQPVQFAGGEFIRIGTNKKNLKEYPDKERELWRTFDSTPYELRIAMGNLDEDEMVSLLDYSKYYDKLEMPIPRNRDKVLEDLQHEKFIKKNDA
;
A
#
# COMPACT_ATOMS: atom_id res chain seq x y z
N GLN A 1 10.58 -18.34 1.43
CA GLN A 1 10.88 -17.79 0.11
C GLN A 1 9.59 -17.49 -0.66
N MET A 2 8.67 -18.44 -0.79
CA MET A 2 7.41 -18.28 -1.54
C MET A 2 6.57 -17.06 -1.09
N ILE A 3 6.39 -16.85 0.21
CA ILE A 3 5.62 -15.71 0.75
C ILE A 3 6.22 -14.38 0.27
N GLY A 4 7.54 -14.19 0.37
CA GLY A 4 8.19 -12.96 -0.06
C GLY A 4 8.05 -12.69 -1.56
N GLU A 5 8.12 -13.72 -2.38
CA GLU A 5 7.87 -13.60 -3.82
C GLU A 5 6.40 -13.23 -4.12
N TYR A 6 5.44 -13.73 -3.32
CA TYR A 6 4.04 -13.29 -3.41
C TYR A 6 3.84 -11.85 -2.95
N ILE A 7 4.57 -11.39 -1.93
CA ILE A 7 4.53 -9.97 -1.53
C ILE A 7 4.93 -9.08 -2.71
N SER A 8 6.08 -9.38 -3.36
CA SER A 8 6.51 -8.67 -4.56
C SER A 8 5.45 -8.72 -5.67
N ALA A 9 4.96 -9.92 -5.99
CA ALA A 9 4.00 -10.11 -7.07
C ALA A 9 2.67 -9.38 -6.83
N LEU A 10 2.15 -9.43 -5.62
CA LEU A 10 0.88 -8.79 -5.25
C LEU A 10 1.01 -7.27 -5.16
N SER A 11 2.10 -6.76 -4.61
CA SER A 11 2.39 -5.33 -4.54
C SER A 11 2.48 -4.70 -5.94
N ASN A 12 3.25 -5.32 -6.84
CA ASN A 12 3.40 -4.86 -8.22
C ASN A 12 2.09 -4.97 -9.02
N SER A 13 1.34 -6.06 -8.82
CA SER A 13 0.05 -6.24 -9.50
C SER A 13 -1.03 -5.31 -8.97
N ALA A 14 -1.01 -4.96 -7.68
CA ALA A 14 -1.92 -3.96 -7.12
C ALA A 14 -1.72 -2.60 -7.79
N ALA A 15 -0.47 -2.18 -8.00
CA ALA A 15 -0.16 -0.94 -8.72
C ALA A 15 -0.70 -0.96 -10.16
N LEU A 16 -0.50 -2.05 -10.91
CA LEU A 16 -1.03 -2.20 -12.27
C LEU A 16 -2.56 -2.20 -12.33
N CYS A 17 -3.22 -2.64 -11.27
CA CYS A 17 -4.68 -2.67 -11.18
C CYS A 17 -5.25 -1.39 -10.52
N GLU A 18 -4.42 -0.39 -10.25
CA GLU A 18 -4.80 0.85 -9.56
C GLU A 18 -5.52 0.57 -8.22
N ARG A 19 -5.06 -0.46 -7.50
CA ARG A 19 -5.57 -0.82 -6.19
C ARG A 19 -4.56 -0.42 -5.12
N PRO A 20 -5.00 0.20 -4.00
CA PRO A 20 -4.09 0.65 -2.97
C PRO A 20 -3.40 -0.51 -2.23
N LYS A 21 -4.02 -1.68 -2.24
CA LYS A 21 -3.58 -2.86 -1.48
C LYS A 21 -3.94 -4.15 -2.19
N ALA A 22 -3.20 -5.20 -1.86
CA ALA A 22 -3.54 -6.58 -2.17
C ALA A 22 -3.50 -7.42 -0.89
N TYR A 23 -4.06 -8.63 -0.95
CA TYR A 23 -4.15 -9.52 0.19
C TYR A 23 -3.68 -10.92 -0.15
N LEU A 24 -3.00 -11.56 0.80
CA LEU A 24 -2.70 -12.97 0.78
C LEU A 24 -3.39 -13.60 1.99
N VAL A 25 -4.16 -14.66 1.74
CA VAL A 25 -5.04 -15.27 2.75
C VAL A 25 -4.69 -16.73 2.95
N TRP A 26 -4.68 -17.17 4.19
CA TRP A 26 -4.57 -18.57 4.59
C TRP A 26 -5.82 -18.97 5.38
N GLY A 27 -6.30 -20.18 5.17
CA GLY A 27 -7.50 -20.70 5.81
C GLY A 27 -8.77 -20.58 4.97
N VAL A 28 -8.61 -20.30 3.67
CA VAL A 28 -9.67 -20.33 2.67
C VAL A 28 -9.30 -21.37 1.61
N ASP A 29 -10.22 -22.25 1.28
CA ASP A 29 -10.04 -23.26 0.24
C ASP A 29 -10.07 -22.60 -1.15
N ASP A 30 -9.06 -22.88 -1.97
CA ASP A 30 -8.85 -22.21 -3.26
C ASP A 30 -9.91 -22.57 -4.30
N ALA A 31 -10.49 -23.76 -4.23
CA ALA A 31 -11.47 -24.23 -5.20
C ALA A 31 -12.91 -23.83 -4.85
N THR A 32 -13.27 -23.93 -3.58
CA THR A 32 -14.64 -23.68 -3.10
C THR A 32 -14.84 -22.29 -2.51
N HIS A 33 -13.75 -21.56 -2.23
CA HIS A 33 -13.70 -20.28 -1.53
C HIS A 33 -14.35 -20.34 -0.13
N LYS A 34 -14.46 -21.53 0.46
CA LYS A 34 -14.99 -21.70 1.81
C LYS A 34 -13.89 -21.50 2.85
N ILE A 35 -14.29 -21.00 4.00
CA ILE A 35 -13.40 -20.90 5.14
C ILE A 35 -13.21 -22.34 5.70
N VAL A 36 -11.96 -22.74 5.86
CA VAL A 36 -11.54 -24.04 6.37
C VAL A 36 -10.59 -23.92 7.57
N GLY A 37 -10.20 -22.68 7.90
CA GLY A 37 -9.21 -22.40 8.92
C GLY A 37 -7.78 -22.75 8.52
N THR A 38 -6.79 -22.28 9.30
CA THR A 38 -5.37 -22.56 9.08
C THR A 38 -4.63 -22.73 10.39
N GLU A 39 -3.60 -23.58 10.38
CA GLU A 39 -2.62 -23.71 11.46
C GLU A 39 -1.39 -22.81 11.25
N PHE A 40 -1.40 -21.96 10.25
CA PHE A 40 -0.30 -21.06 9.94
C PHE A 40 -0.10 -20.01 11.04
N GLN A 41 0.96 -20.17 11.85
CA GLN A 41 1.30 -19.27 12.95
C GLN A 41 2.53 -18.45 12.57
N TYR A 42 2.33 -17.37 11.82
CA TYR A 42 3.42 -16.54 11.29
C TYR A 42 4.37 -16.03 12.39
N ARG A 43 3.85 -15.70 13.59
CA ARG A 43 4.64 -15.20 14.72
C ARG A 43 5.64 -16.23 15.27
N LYS A 44 5.38 -17.52 15.07
CA LYS A 44 6.26 -18.61 15.50
C LYS A 44 7.24 -19.03 14.40
N MET A 45 7.01 -18.57 13.17
CA MET A 45 7.86 -18.96 12.06
C MET A 45 9.17 -18.18 12.04
N LYS A 46 10.25 -18.89 11.78
CA LYS A 46 11.59 -18.35 11.67
C LYS A 46 12.25 -18.80 10.36
N LYS A 47 13.13 -17.96 9.84
CA LYS A 47 14.06 -18.32 8.79
C LYS A 47 15.48 -18.29 9.36
N GLY A 48 16.02 -19.47 9.67
CA GLY A 48 17.19 -19.58 10.54
C GLY A 48 16.89 -19.08 11.95
N ASN A 49 17.62 -18.09 12.42
CA ASN A 49 17.42 -17.46 13.73
C ASN A 49 16.56 -16.19 13.67
N GLU A 50 16.14 -15.75 12.49
CA GLU A 50 15.39 -14.51 12.26
C GLU A 50 13.89 -14.79 12.21
N GLU A 51 13.07 -13.95 12.83
CA GLU A 51 11.62 -14.02 12.74
C GLU A 51 11.15 -13.78 11.29
N LEU A 52 10.05 -14.44 10.90
CA LEU A 52 9.55 -14.41 9.52
C LEU A 52 9.33 -12.98 9.01
N GLU A 53 8.69 -12.12 9.79
CA GLU A 53 8.39 -10.74 9.40
C GLU A 53 9.66 -9.90 9.21
N ALA A 54 10.62 -10.01 10.13
CA ALA A 54 11.90 -9.32 10.03
C ALA A 54 12.68 -9.77 8.79
N TRP A 55 12.75 -11.08 8.57
CA TRP A 55 13.39 -11.65 7.39
C TRP A 55 12.74 -11.19 6.09
N LEU A 56 11.40 -11.23 6.00
CA LEU A 56 10.66 -10.75 4.81
C LEU A 56 10.95 -9.27 4.56
N SER A 57 10.85 -8.41 5.58
CA SER A 57 11.11 -6.97 5.46
C SER A 57 12.53 -6.67 4.99
N ARG A 58 13.52 -7.44 5.46
CA ARG A 58 14.92 -7.28 5.06
C ARG A 58 15.17 -7.70 3.62
N MET A 59 14.45 -8.71 3.13
CA MET A 59 14.61 -9.25 1.78
C MET A 59 13.83 -8.48 0.71
N LEU A 60 12.95 -7.55 1.12
CA LEU A 60 12.19 -6.69 0.22
C LEU A 60 12.95 -5.40 -0.12
N SER A 61 12.89 -4.99 -1.38
CA SER A 61 13.42 -3.72 -1.88
C SER A 61 12.45 -3.10 -2.91
N PRO A 62 11.93 -1.89 -2.71
CA PRO A 62 12.00 -1.12 -1.47
C PRO A 62 11.32 -1.85 -0.30
N ARG A 63 11.66 -1.46 0.92
CA ARG A 63 10.94 -1.95 2.09
C ARG A 63 9.52 -1.40 2.05
N ILE A 64 8.53 -2.29 2.12
CA ILE A 64 7.12 -1.95 2.19
C ILE A 64 6.54 -2.41 3.53
N ASN A 65 5.52 -1.72 4.01
CA ASN A 65 4.91 -1.99 5.31
C ASN A 65 3.71 -2.95 5.14
N PHE A 66 3.98 -4.24 5.00
CA PHE A 66 2.94 -5.27 5.03
C PHE A 66 2.52 -5.59 6.47
N ARG A 67 1.31 -6.08 6.66
CA ARG A 67 0.75 -6.40 7.99
C ARG A 67 0.05 -7.74 7.97
N PHE A 68 0.23 -8.50 9.04
CA PHE A 68 -0.54 -9.73 9.29
C PHE A 68 -1.70 -9.45 10.24
N PHE A 69 -2.82 -10.12 9.98
CA PHE A 69 -4.00 -10.13 10.83
C PHE A 69 -4.44 -11.58 11.07
N GLU A 70 -4.81 -11.89 12.29
CA GLU A 70 -5.42 -13.15 12.69
C GLU A 70 -6.91 -12.90 12.92
N VAL A 71 -7.75 -13.55 12.15
CA VAL A 71 -9.21 -13.39 12.19
C VAL A 71 -9.84 -14.71 12.62
N PRO A 72 -10.36 -14.78 13.85
CA PRO A 72 -11.08 -15.98 14.30
C PRO A 72 -12.43 -16.07 13.59
N MET A 73 -12.73 -17.24 13.03
CA MET A 73 -13.98 -17.60 12.37
C MET A 73 -14.55 -18.86 13.02
N ASP A 74 -15.82 -19.17 12.76
CA ASP A 74 -16.49 -20.37 13.33
C ASP A 74 -15.80 -21.66 12.87
N GLU A 75 -15.29 -21.67 11.63
CA GLU A 75 -14.59 -22.82 11.03
C GLU A 75 -13.12 -22.91 11.38
N GLY A 76 -12.57 -21.93 12.09
CA GLY A 76 -11.18 -21.88 12.50
C GLY A 76 -10.49 -20.53 12.24
N MET A 77 -9.20 -20.46 12.51
CA MET A 77 -8.43 -19.24 12.33
C MET A 77 -8.15 -18.97 10.85
N VAL A 78 -8.38 -17.75 10.41
CA VAL A 78 -7.94 -17.24 9.10
C VAL A 78 -6.81 -16.26 9.33
N VAL A 79 -5.73 -16.38 8.57
CA VAL A 79 -4.62 -15.42 8.58
C VAL A 79 -4.66 -14.61 7.29
N LEU A 80 -4.65 -13.29 7.42
CA LEU A 80 -4.63 -12.35 6.32
C LEU A 80 -3.33 -11.56 6.34
N MET A 81 -2.68 -11.42 5.20
CA MET A 81 -1.57 -10.48 5.01
C MET A 81 -2.03 -9.35 4.10
N GLU A 82 -2.05 -8.13 4.60
CA GLU A 82 -2.26 -6.91 3.84
C GLU A 82 -0.93 -6.43 3.25
N ILE A 83 -0.91 -6.16 1.95
CA ILE A 83 0.28 -5.80 1.18
C ILE A 83 -0.02 -4.50 0.44
N PRO A 84 0.67 -3.39 0.72
CA PRO A 84 0.48 -2.13 -0.01
C PRO A 84 0.93 -2.26 -1.46
N CYS A 85 0.35 -1.47 -2.36
CA CYS A 85 0.79 -1.41 -3.74
C CYS A 85 2.22 -0.85 -3.86
N ALA A 86 2.90 -1.17 -4.96
CA ALA A 86 4.15 -0.53 -5.32
C ALA A 86 3.87 0.93 -5.72
N GLU A 87 4.70 1.89 -5.25
CA GLU A 87 4.42 3.32 -5.42
C GLU A 87 5.41 4.05 -6.34
N LYS A 88 6.69 3.74 -6.25
CA LYS A 88 7.76 4.49 -6.94
C LYS A 88 8.61 3.63 -7.85
N GLN A 89 8.68 2.36 -7.56
CA GLN A 89 9.45 1.36 -8.31
C GLN A 89 8.89 -0.03 -8.03
N PRO A 90 9.16 -1.03 -8.89
CA PRO A 90 8.75 -2.40 -8.63
C PRO A 90 9.31 -2.91 -7.30
N VAL A 91 8.48 -3.58 -6.53
CA VAL A 91 8.91 -4.26 -5.30
C VAL A 91 9.62 -5.55 -5.68
N GLN A 92 10.84 -5.73 -5.17
CA GLN A 92 11.68 -6.91 -5.34
C GLN A 92 11.67 -7.75 -4.07
N PHE A 93 11.82 -9.05 -4.22
CA PHE A 93 12.14 -9.96 -3.14
C PHE A 93 13.41 -10.74 -3.47
N ALA A 94 14.42 -10.64 -2.62
CA ALA A 94 15.75 -11.26 -2.85
C ALA A 94 16.37 -10.90 -4.23
N GLY A 95 16.15 -9.67 -4.70
CA GLY A 95 16.61 -9.19 -6.01
C GLY A 95 15.75 -9.62 -7.20
N GLY A 96 14.70 -10.41 -6.99
CA GLY A 96 13.75 -10.80 -8.04
C GLY A 96 12.48 -9.94 -8.01
N GLU A 97 12.00 -9.54 -9.18
CA GLU A 97 10.74 -8.84 -9.39
C GLU A 97 9.68 -9.83 -9.86
N PHE A 98 8.54 -9.83 -9.19
CA PHE A 98 7.46 -10.75 -9.50
C PHE A 98 6.16 -10.03 -9.79
N ILE A 99 5.29 -10.69 -10.55
CA ILE A 99 3.95 -10.23 -10.92
C ILE A 99 2.97 -11.41 -10.92
N ARG A 100 1.68 -11.13 -10.75
CA ARG A 100 0.61 -12.10 -10.95
C ARG A 100 0.14 -12.08 -12.41
N ILE A 101 0.14 -13.25 -13.05
CA ILE A 101 -0.48 -13.48 -14.35
C ILE A 101 -1.54 -14.57 -14.16
N GLY A 102 -2.80 -14.14 -14.13
CA GLY A 102 -3.91 -15.02 -13.72
C GLY A 102 -3.69 -15.50 -12.27
N THR A 103 -3.71 -16.79 -12.05
CA THR A 103 -3.47 -17.43 -10.74
C THR A 103 -2.01 -17.65 -10.42
N ASN A 104 -1.10 -17.44 -11.38
CA ASN A 104 0.31 -17.78 -11.23
C ASN A 104 1.18 -16.56 -10.91
N LYS A 105 2.16 -16.76 -10.06
CA LYS A 105 3.27 -15.84 -9.86
C LYS A 105 4.32 -16.07 -10.96
N LYS A 106 4.75 -14.99 -11.63
CA LYS A 106 5.75 -14.99 -12.70
C LYS A 106 6.82 -13.95 -12.44
N ASN A 107 7.99 -14.13 -13.04
CA ASN A 107 9.04 -13.12 -13.01
C ASN A 107 8.62 -11.96 -13.93
N LEU A 108 8.69 -10.72 -13.43
CA LEU A 108 8.29 -9.53 -14.18
C LEU A 108 9.11 -9.34 -15.45
N LYS A 109 10.39 -9.69 -15.44
CA LYS A 109 11.31 -9.60 -16.59
C LYS A 109 10.90 -10.47 -17.78
N GLU A 110 10.08 -11.50 -17.55
CA GLU A 110 9.50 -12.32 -18.63
C GLU A 110 8.34 -11.61 -19.35
N TYR A 111 7.89 -10.48 -18.81
CA TYR A 111 6.74 -9.71 -19.30
C TYR A 111 7.09 -8.23 -19.48
N PRO A 112 7.93 -7.88 -20.48
CA PRO A 112 8.45 -6.51 -20.66
C PRO A 112 7.37 -5.46 -20.89
N ASP A 113 6.21 -5.84 -21.43
CA ASP A 113 5.08 -4.92 -21.61
C ASP A 113 4.46 -4.55 -20.25
N LYS A 114 4.33 -5.53 -19.34
CA LYS A 114 3.83 -5.31 -17.97
C LYS A 114 4.84 -4.52 -17.13
N GLU A 115 6.12 -4.78 -17.31
CA GLU A 115 7.17 -4.00 -16.67
C GLU A 115 7.10 -2.52 -17.10
N ARG A 116 6.96 -2.26 -18.41
CA ARG A 116 6.81 -0.91 -18.94
C ARG A 116 5.52 -0.22 -18.45
N GLU A 117 4.40 -0.94 -18.41
CA GLU A 117 3.14 -0.46 -17.87
C GLU A 117 3.29 -0.07 -16.40
N LEU A 118 3.94 -0.91 -15.59
CA LEU A 118 4.20 -0.66 -14.17
C LEU A 118 5.04 0.60 -13.96
N TRP A 119 6.12 0.80 -14.73
CA TRP A 119 6.91 2.02 -14.66
C TRP A 119 6.11 3.27 -15.03
N ARG A 120 5.24 3.19 -16.05
CA ARG A 120 4.34 4.30 -16.40
C ARG A 120 3.36 4.64 -15.29
N THR A 121 2.87 3.64 -14.54
CA THR A 121 2.00 3.87 -13.39
C THR A 121 2.70 4.70 -12.33
N PHE A 122 3.98 4.47 -12.08
CA PHE A 122 4.77 5.26 -11.11
C PHE A 122 5.02 6.70 -11.58
N ASP A 123 5.19 6.91 -12.88
CA ASP A 123 5.41 8.23 -13.46
C ASP A 123 4.11 9.03 -13.63
N SER A 124 2.96 8.38 -13.61
CA SER A 124 1.65 8.99 -13.91
C SER A 124 1.09 9.88 -12.80
N THR A 125 1.62 9.79 -11.58
CA THR A 125 1.17 10.66 -10.48
C THR A 125 1.95 11.97 -10.52
N PRO A 126 1.36 13.09 -10.96
CA PRO A 126 1.99 14.39 -10.90
C PRO A 126 2.53 14.65 -9.49
N TYR A 127 3.69 15.29 -9.40
CA TYR A 127 4.33 15.60 -8.12
C TYR A 127 3.37 16.34 -7.17
N GLU A 128 2.54 17.21 -7.73
CA GLU A 128 1.55 18.02 -7.03
C GLU A 128 0.41 17.21 -6.40
N LEU A 129 0.16 15.99 -6.89
CA LEU A 129 -0.87 15.10 -6.35
C LEU A 129 -0.32 14.09 -5.33
N ARG A 130 0.99 14.11 -5.08
CA ARG A 130 1.61 13.23 -4.08
C ARG A 130 1.35 13.78 -2.68
N ILE A 131 1.04 12.87 -1.75
CA ILE A 131 0.89 13.23 -0.35
C ILE A 131 2.27 13.62 0.19
N ALA A 132 2.46 14.91 0.51
CA ALA A 132 3.71 15.42 1.06
C ALA A 132 3.92 14.97 2.52
N MET A 133 2.84 14.92 3.31
CA MET A 133 2.84 14.50 4.71
C MET A 133 1.48 13.90 5.08
N GLY A 134 1.47 12.84 5.87
CA GLY A 134 0.24 12.16 6.33
C GLY A 134 0.13 12.12 7.84
N ASN A 135 -1.06 11.75 8.33
CA ASN A 135 -1.39 11.60 9.76
C ASN A 135 -1.21 12.88 10.58
N LEU A 136 -1.51 14.03 9.98
CA LEU A 136 -1.50 15.33 10.63
C LEU A 136 -2.87 15.63 11.22
N ASP A 137 -2.90 16.25 12.39
CA ASP A 137 -4.12 16.87 12.90
C ASP A 137 -4.41 18.21 12.20
N GLU A 138 -5.60 18.79 12.45
CA GLU A 138 -6.03 20.03 11.79
C GLU A 138 -5.16 21.23 12.17
N ASP A 139 -4.61 21.27 13.40
CA ASP A 139 -3.71 22.32 13.88
C ASP A 139 -2.37 22.24 13.18
N GLU A 140 -1.82 21.06 13.07
CA GLU A 140 -0.56 20.80 12.37
C GLU A 140 -0.69 21.15 10.88
N MET A 141 -1.78 20.74 10.21
CA MET A 141 -2.01 21.04 8.79
C MET A 141 -2.03 22.55 8.53
N VAL A 142 -2.79 23.31 9.33
CA VAL A 142 -2.88 24.76 9.15
C VAL A 142 -1.57 25.47 9.47
N SER A 143 -0.78 24.96 10.44
CA SER A 143 0.52 25.55 10.79
C SER A 143 1.60 25.33 9.71
N LEU A 144 1.52 24.22 8.98
CA LEU A 144 2.50 23.86 7.94
C LEU A 144 2.20 24.51 6.58
N LEU A 145 0.93 24.88 6.33
CA LEU A 145 0.51 25.47 5.07
C LEU A 145 0.49 27.00 5.19
N ASP A 146 1.23 27.70 4.32
CA ASP A 146 1.12 29.15 4.18
C ASP A 146 -0.16 29.49 3.37
N TYR A 147 -1.32 29.23 4.00
CA TYR A 147 -2.61 29.46 3.37
C TYR A 147 -2.89 30.95 3.10
N SER A 148 -2.20 31.86 3.77
CA SER A 148 -2.34 33.30 3.52
C SER A 148 -1.96 33.63 2.08
N LYS A 149 -0.88 33.05 1.56
CA LYS A 149 -0.47 33.23 0.16
C LYS A 149 -1.46 32.66 -0.84
N TYR A 150 -2.20 31.63 -0.46
CA TYR A 150 -3.26 31.09 -1.31
C TYR A 150 -4.36 32.11 -1.52
N TYR A 151 -4.88 32.73 -0.44
CA TYR A 151 -5.92 33.76 -0.53
C TYR A 151 -5.40 35.03 -1.22
N ASP A 152 -4.18 35.45 -0.94
CA ASP A 152 -3.55 36.61 -1.59
C ASP A 152 -3.48 36.43 -3.12
N LYS A 153 -3.08 35.23 -3.60
CA LYS A 153 -3.01 34.93 -5.04
C LYS A 153 -4.36 34.92 -5.72
N LEU A 154 -5.42 34.59 -5.00
CA LEU A 154 -6.79 34.57 -5.52
C LEU A 154 -7.50 35.92 -5.32
N GLU A 155 -6.81 36.93 -4.75
CA GLU A 155 -7.40 38.23 -4.40
C GLU A 155 -8.65 38.10 -3.52
N MET A 156 -8.67 37.08 -2.64
CA MET A 156 -9.79 36.76 -1.76
C MET A 156 -9.46 37.12 -0.31
N PRO A 157 -10.45 37.60 0.47
CA PRO A 157 -10.23 37.84 1.89
C PRO A 157 -10.09 36.50 2.64
N ILE A 158 -9.12 36.44 3.56
CA ILE A 158 -8.94 35.26 4.42
C ILE A 158 -10.17 35.07 5.31
N PRO A 159 -10.81 33.89 5.29
CA PRO A 159 -11.95 33.60 6.15
C PRO A 159 -11.57 33.72 7.63
N ARG A 160 -12.48 34.30 8.44
CA ARG A 160 -12.28 34.36 9.91
C ARG A 160 -12.52 33.02 10.60
N ASN A 161 -13.30 32.13 9.95
CA ASN A 161 -13.56 30.78 10.43
C ASN A 161 -12.53 29.82 9.87
N ARG A 162 -11.85 29.13 10.76
CA ARG A 162 -10.85 28.11 10.44
C ARG A 162 -11.42 26.93 9.65
N ASP A 163 -12.62 26.47 10.01
CA ASP A 163 -13.28 25.37 9.30
C ASP A 163 -13.45 25.70 7.82
N LYS A 164 -13.75 26.97 7.52
CA LYS A 164 -13.87 27.44 6.14
C LYS A 164 -12.53 27.41 5.40
N VAL A 165 -11.43 27.73 6.08
CA VAL A 165 -10.07 27.59 5.49
C VAL A 165 -9.77 26.13 5.16
N LEU A 166 -10.09 25.21 6.06
CA LEU A 166 -9.90 23.77 5.83
C LEU A 166 -10.79 23.24 4.69
N GLU A 167 -12.04 23.67 4.60
CA GLU A 167 -12.93 23.34 3.48
C GLU A 167 -12.38 23.81 2.14
N ASP A 168 -11.92 25.07 2.07
CA ASP A 168 -11.36 25.64 0.84
C ASP A 168 -10.08 24.89 0.43
N LEU A 169 -9.18 24.60 1.36
CA LEU A 169 -7.96 23.82 1.10
C LEU A 169 -8.28 22.38 0.67
N GLN A 170 -9.34 21.79 1.20
CA GLN A 170 -9.80 20.46 0.80
C GLN A 170 -10.41 20.46 -0.60
N HIS A 171 -11.23 21.49 -0.91
CA HIS A 171 -11.82 21.67 -2.24
C HIS A 171 -10.74 21.81 -3.33
N GLU A 172 -9.68 22.56 -3.04
CA GLU A 172 -8.52 22.74 -3.91
C GLU A 172 -7.52 21.57 -3.86
N LYS A 173 -7.82 20.51 -3.11
CA LYS A 173 -7.01 19.28 -3.00
C LYS A 173 -5.62 19.48 -2.38
N PHE A 174 -5.38 20.57 -1.63
CA PHE A 174 -4.16 20.75 -0.85
C PHE A 174 -4.13 19.81 0.35
N ILE A 175 -5.29 19.48 0.91
CA ILE A 175 -5.45 18.52 2.00
C ILE A 175 -6.51 17.48 1.65
N LYS A 176 -6.38 16.29 2.25
CA LYS A 176 -7.34 15.19 2.11
C LYS A 176 -7.65 14.61 3.47
N LYS A 177 -8.94 14.50 3.84
CA LYS A 177 -9.35 13.75 5.03
C LYS A 177 -9.19 12.25 4.75
N ASN A 178 -8.60 11.51 5.70
CA ASN A 178 -8.65 10.07 5.68
C ASN A 178 -10.05 9.65 6.14
N ASP A 179 -10.81 9.02 5.27
CA ASP A 179 -12.00 8.29 5.68
C ASP A 179 -11.51 7.11 6.54
N ALA A 180 -11.87 7.13 7.83
CA ALA A 180 -11.54 6.10 8.82
C ALA A 180 -12.32 4.81 8.56
#